data_f1c2ea3b91efcdd61b6c9ad6245ec863
#
_entry.id   f1c2ea3b91efcdd61b6c9ad6245ec863
#
_cell.length_a   1.000
_cell.length_b   1.000
_cell.length_c   1.000
_cell.angle_alpha   90.00
_cell.angle_beta   90.00
_cell.angle_gamma   90.00
#
_symmetry.space_group_name_H-M   'P 1'
#
loop_
_entity.id
_entity.type
_entity.pdbx_description
1 polymer ?
#
loop_
_entity_poly.entity_id
_entity_poly.type
_entity_poly.pdbx_seq_one_letter_code
_entity_poly.pdbx_strand_id
1 'polypeptide(L)'
;FKKLNMCMYIIMGLLLLLAILLMVTSCRSNALEEENEYDVSMMHTVGVSDVIDMFANEGTYVLYIGRETCSVCHDLLPALQEAQIKNNYITQYLDITQVDRSSSDWETLVGLLDVETTTTMDEEGETEEVTNTFGYFLDTKGFTPCVIIISGGEQIAGFFGSRSLTNFEDWLANYGI
;
A
#
# COMPACT_ATOMS: atom_id res chain seq x y z
N PHE A 1 11.96 16.25 65.50
CA PHE A 1 10.99 16.88 64.53
C PHE A 1 11.63 17.28 63.20
N LYS A 2 12.84 17.93 63.16
CA LYS A 2 13.48 18.37 61.89
C LYS A 2 13.82 17.22 60.92
N LYS A 3 14.29 16.06 61.41
CA LYS A 3 14.63 14.90 60.58
C LYS A 3 13.42 14.21 59.96
N LEU A 4 12.28 14.20 60.65
CA LEU A 4 11.03 13.61 60.15
C LEU A 4 10.45 14.43 58.99
N ASN A 5 10.49 15.75 59.09
CA ASN A 5 10.04 16.63 58.00
C ASN A 5 10.92 16.52 56.75
N MET A 6 12.24 16.38 56.91
CA MET A 6 13.16 16.20 55.77
C MET A 6 12.91 14.87 55.04
N CYS A 7 12.62 13.79 55.74
CA CYS A 7 12.28 12.50 55.14
C CYS A 7 10.95 12.56 54.35
N MET A 8 9.96 13.29 54.87
CA MET A 8 8.67 13.50 54.22
C MET A 8 8.81 14.29 52.91
N TYR A 9 9.65 15.33 52.87
CA TYR A 9 9.91 16.09 51.63
C TYR A 9 10.64 15.26 50.56
N ILE A 10 11.56 14.38 50.99
CA ILE A 10 12.27 13.47 50.05
C ILE A 10 11.29 12.48 49.47
N ILE A 11 10.40 11.87 50.25
CA ILE A 11 9.38 10.92 49.76
C ILE A 11 8.41 11.61 48.82
N MET A 12 7.92 12.82 49.13
CA MET A 12 7.05 13.58 48.23
C MET A 12 7.76 13.92 46.94
N GLY A 13 9.02 14.31 46.94
CA GLY A 13 9.81 14.58 45.73
C GLY A 13 9.98 13.35 44.84
N LEU A 14 10.24 12.18 45.48
CA LEU A 14 10.34 10.90 44.73
C LEU A 14 9.02 10.48 44.09
N LEU A 15 7.89 10.66 44.79
CA LEU A 15 6.55 10.37 44.26
C LEU A 15 6.19 11.30 43.09
N LEU A 16 6.56 12.58 43.19
CA LEU A 16 6.34 13.54 42.12
C LEU A 16 7.17 13.21 40.87
N LEU A 17 8.44 12.83 41.04
CA LEU A 17 9.31 12.35 39.96
C LEU A 17 8.77 11.08 39.33
N LEU A 18 8.26 10.13 40.10
CA LEU A 18 7.65 8.91 39.59
C LEU A 18 6.39 9.20 38.81
N ALA A 19 5.55 10.13 39.29
CA ALA A 19 4.33 10.53 38.57
C ALA A 19 4.66 11.21 37.21
N ILE A 20 5.68 12.08 37.17
CA ILE A 20 6.15 12.70 35.93
C ILE A 20 6.72 11.65 34.96
N LEU A 21 7.49 10.69 35.48
CA LEU A 21 8.04 9.59 34.64
C LEU A 21 6.92 8.72 34.03
N LEU A 22 5.88 8.42 34.80
CA LEU A 22 4.71 7.68 34.35
C LEU A 22 3.89 8.47 33.32
N MET A 23 3.77 9.78 33.47
CA MET A 23 3.10 10.63 32.47
C MET A 23 3.90 10.70 31.15
N VAL A 24 5.23 10.80 31.22
CA VAL A 24 6.09 10.84 30.03
C VAL A 24 6.08 9.49 29.29
N THR A 25 6.07 8.37 30.03
CA THR A 25 5.96 7.04 29.42
C THR A 25 4.58 6.79 28.84
N SER A 26 3.50 7.28 29.48
CA SER A 26 2.12 7.16 28.95
C SER A 26 1.90 8.01 27.69
N CYS A 27 2.48 9.22 27.62
CA CYS A 27 2.45 10.02 26.37
C CYS A 27 3.26 9.38 25.24
N ARG A 28 4.29 8.59 25.56
CA ARG A 28 5.13 7.95 24.54
C ARG A 28 4.51 6.67 23.98
N SER A 29 3.65 6.00 24.74
CA SER A 29 2.91 4.82 24.26
C SER A 29 1.71 5.19 23.38
N ASN A 30 1.13 6.39 23.54
CA ASN A 30 0.04 6.86 22.68
C ASN A 30 0.53 7.46 21.34
N ALA A 31 1.85 7.58 21.12
CA ALA A 31 2.44 8.08 19.86
C ALA A 31 2.89 6.95 18.91
N LEU A 32 2.57 5.68 19.20
CA LEU A 32 3.02 4.52 18.42
C LEU A 32 1.90 3.64 17.86
N GLU A 33 0.65 4.06 17.99
CA GLU A 33 -0.48 3.54 17.21
C GLU A 33 -1.01 4.68 16.33
N GLU A 34 -0.20 5.17 15.37
CA GLU A 34 -0.78 5.59 14.10
C GLU A 34 -1.30 4.29 13.46
N GLU A 35 -2.59 3.99 13.65
CA GLU A 35 -3.31 3.16 12.68
C GLU A 35 -2.94 3.76 11.32
N ASN A 36 -2.19 3.00 10.51
CA ASN A 36 -1.96 3.36 9.11
C ASN A 36 -3.33 3.35 8.46
N GLU A 37 -4.03 4.49 8.53
CA GLU A 37 -5.30 4.69 7.87
C GLU A 37 -5.08 4.45 6.37
N TYR A 38 -5.95 3.65 5.76
CA TYR A 38 -5.90 3.38 4.32
C TYR A 38 -6.37 4.64 3.57
N ASP A 39 -5.49 5.64 3.50
CA ASP A 39 -5.77 6.93 2.88
C ASP A 39 -5.33 6.95 1.41
N VAL A 40 -6.27 6.90 0.50
CA VAL A 40 -6.06 7.00 -0.95
C VAL A 40 -6.47 8.39 -1.50
N SER A 41 -6.74 9.37 -0.64
CA SER A 41 -7.23 10.71 -1.03
C SER A 41 -6.30 11.47 -1.98
N MET A 42 -5.01 11.15 -1.96
CA MET A 42 -4.01 11.74 -2.87
C MET A 42 -3.99 11.08 -4.25
N MET A 43 -4.70 9.98 -4.44
CA MET A 43 -4.77 9.25 -5.70
C MET A 43 -6.03 9.62 -6.47
N HIS A 44 -6.02 9.36 -7.76
CA HIS A 44 -7.21 9.52 -8.59
C HIS A 44 -7.96 8.19 -8.65
N THR A 45 -9.11 8.11 -7.99
CA THR A 45 -9.96 6.91 -8.01
C THR A 45 -10.60 6.76 -9.38
N VAL A 46 -10.48 5.56 -9.94
CA VAL A 46 -10.94 5.21 -11.29
C VAL A 46 -11.82 3.95 -11.28
N GLY A 47 -12.71 3.85 -12.25
CA GLY A 47 -13.48 2.63 -12.54
C GLY A 47 -12.77 1.74 -13.56
N VAL A 48 -13.33 0.55 -13.79
CA VAL A 48 -12.79 -0.41 -14.79
C VAL A 48 -12.76 0.18 -16.19
N SER A 49 -13.82 0.91 -16.58
CA SER A 49 -13.89 1.59 -17.88
C SER A 49 -12.80 2.65 -18.07
N ASP A 50 -12.50 3.41 -17.01
CA ASP A 50 -11.43 4.42 -17.05
C ASP A 50 -10.06 3.75 -17.27
N VAL A 51 -9.84 2.59 -16.65
CA VAL A 51 -8.60 1.83 -16.86
C VAL A 51 -8.51 1.28 -18.28
N ILE A 52 -9.60 0.78 -18.85
CA ILE A 52 -9.64 0.37 -20.26
C ILE A 52 -9.31 1.55 -21.19
N ASP A 53 -9.84 2.74 -20.87
CA ASP A 53 -9.53 3.95 -21.62
C ASP A 53 -8.04 4.34 -21.57
N MET A 54 -7.32 4.02 -20.48
CA MET A 54 -5.86 4.23 -20.40
C MET A 54 -5.11 3.37 -21.42
N PHE A 55 -5.58 2.14 -21.71
CA PHE A 55 -5.04 1.30 -22.77
C PHE A 55 -5.39 1.79 -24.18
N ALA A 56 -6.43 2.61 -24.31
CA ALA A 56 -6.77 3.24 -25.59
C ALA A 56 -6.00 4.54 -25.88
N ASN A 57 -5.20 5.02 -24.91
CA ASN A 57 -4.49 6.28 -24.98
C ASN A 57 -2.96 6.09 -24.96
N GLU A 58 -2.22 7.01 -25.59
CA GLU A 58 -0.74 6.98 -25.65
C GLU A 58 -0.06 7.50 -24.36
N GLY A 59 -0.82 7.79 -23.30
CA GLY A 59 -0.28 8.30 -22.02
C GLY A 59 0.52 7.25 -21.24
N THR A 60 1.21 7.72 -20.20
CA THR A 60 1.84 6.84 -19.20
C THR A 60 1.10 6.97 -17.88
N TYR A 61 0.69 5.86 -17.32
CA TYR A 61 -0.11 5.78 -16.09
C TYR A 61 0.50 4.78 -15.11
N VAL A 62 0.50 5.15 -13.83
CA VAL A 62 0.77 4.23 -12.72
C VAL A 62 -0.58 3.83 -12.13
N LEU A 63 -0.99 2.59 -12.34
CA LEU A 63 -2.24 2.03 -11.83
C LEU A 63 -1.95 1.22 -10.57
N TYR A 64 -2.65 1.53 -9.49
CA TYR A 64 -2.67 0.77 -8.25
C TYR A 64 -4.04 0.11 -8.09
N ILE A 65 -4.05 -1.22 -7.96
CA ILE A 65 -5.25 -2.02 -7.69
C ILE A 65 -5.12 -2.57 -6.28
N GLY A 66 -6.04 -2.17 -5.40
CA GLY A 66 -5.97 -2.52 -3.98
C GLY A 66 -7.32 -2.50 -3.30
N ARG A 67 -7.30 -2.65 -1.98
CA ARG A 67 -8.48 -2.57 -1.12
C ARG A 67 -8.09 -2.26 0.32
N GLU A 68 -8.97 -1.63 1.07
CA GLU A 68 -8.78 -1.27 2.47
C GLU A 68 -8.53 -2.49 3.39
N THR A 69 -9.18 -3.61 3.13
CA THR A 69 -9.08 -4.82 3.96
C THR A 69 -7.82 -5.66 3.73
N CYS A 70 -6.87 -5.19 2.91
CA CYS A 70 -5.65 -5.88 2.55
C CYS A 70 -4.46 -5.31 3.32
N SER A 71 -3.91 -6.04 4.29
CA SER A 71 -2.77 -5.58 5.10
C SER A 71 -1.53 -5.22 4.28
N VAL A 72 -1.22 -5.99 3.24
CA VAL A 72 -0.09 -5.71 2.33
C VAL A 72 -0.33 -4.44 1.52
N CYS A 73 -1.61 -4.07 1.28
CA CYS A 73 -1.97 -2.79 0.65
C CYS A 73 -1.64 -1.61 1.56
N HIS A 74 -1.90 -1.73 2.87
CA HIS A 74 -1.50 -0.72 3.86
C HIS A 74 0.03 -0.55 3.92
N ASP A 75 0.79 -1.65 3.81
CA ASP A 75 2.25 -1.61 3.81
C ASP A 75 2.84 -0.91 2.58
N LEU A 76 2.17 -1.00 1.42
CA LEU A 76 2.63 -0.38 0.17
C LEU A 76 2.27 1.10 0.07
N LEU A 77 1.13 1.50 0.64
CA LEU A 77 0.51 2.81 0.44
C LEU A 77 1.44 4.00 0.74
N PRO A 78 2.22 4.02 1.85
CA PRO A 78 3.16 5.11 2.13
C PRO A 78 4.22 5.28 1.03
N ALA A 79 4.74 4.17 0.49
CA ALA A 79 5.74 4.23 -0.58
C ALA A 79 5.15 4.77 -1.90
N LEU A 80 3.92 4.41 -2.24
CA LEU A 80 3.18 4.95 -3.39
C LEU A 80 2.96 6.46 -3.26
N GLN A 81 2.49 6.90 -2.10
CA GLN A 81 2.21 8.33 -1.84
C GLN A 81 3.48 9.18 -1.89
N GLU A 82 4.56 8.74 -1.25
CA GLU A 82 5.82 9.46 -1.25
C GLU A 82 6.44 9.51 -2.66
N ALA A 83 6.42 8.41 -3.39
CA ALA A 83 6.94 8.34 -4.75
C ALA A 83 6.16 9.25 -5.71
N GLN A 84 4.82 9.30 -5.64
CA GLN A 84 4.04 10.18 -6.50
C GLN A 84 4.30 11.66 -6.23
N ILE A 85 4.51 12.05 -4.95
CA ILE A 85 4.87 13.43 -4.60
C ILE A 85 6.26 13.79 -5.17
N LYS A 86 7.23 12.89 -4.97
CA LYS A 86 8.62 13.13 -5.34
C LYS A 86 8.83 13.16 -6.85
N ASN A 87 8.14 12.30 -7.59
CA ASN A 87 8.27 12.19 -9.04
C ASN A 87 7.17 12.93 -9.82
N ASN A 88 6.27 13.63 -9.11
CA ASN A 88 5.24 14.49 -9.68
C ASN A 88 4.33 13.77 -10.71
N TYR A 89 3.86 12.58 -10.36
CA TYR A 89 2.80 11.87 -11.08
C TYR A 89 1.57 11.65 -10.18
N ILE A 90 0.47 11.19 -10.74
CA ILE A 90 -0.75 10.84 -10.00
C ILE A 90 -1.02 9.36 -10.18
N THR A 91 -1.04 8.61 -9.07
CA THR A 91 -1.44 7.21 -9.07
C THR A 91 -2.94 7.10 -9.38
N GLN A 92 -3.29 6.24 -10.32
CA GLN A 92 -4.67 5.86 -10.61
C GLN A 92 -5.04 4.70 -9.67
N TYR A 93 -6.07 4.86 -8.86
CA TYR A 93 -6.47 3.86 -7.87
C TYR A 93 -7.77 3.16 -8.27
N LEU A 94 -7.71 1.85 -8.45
CA LEU A 94 -8.88 0.98 -8.65
C LEU A 94 -9.16 0.18 -7.37
N ASP A 95 -10.28 0.48 -6.71
CA ASP A 95 -10.76 -0.34 -5.60
C ASP A 95 -11.40 -1.62 -6.14
N ILE A 96 -10.69 -2.74 -5.97
CA ILE A 96 -11.15 -4.04 -6.48
C ILE A 96 -12.44 -4.53 -5.80
N THR A 97 -12.82 -3.98 -4.64
CA THR A 97 -14.07 -4.32 -3.96
C THR A 97 -15.30 -3.71 -4.62
N GLN A 98 -15.11 -2.64 -5.40
CA GLN A 98 -16.18 -1.94 -6.12
C GLN A 98 -16.37 -2.48 -7.55
N VAL A 99 -15.59 -3.47 -7.94
CA VAL A 99 -15.60 -4.03 -9.31
C VAL A 99 -16.63 -5.14 -9.43
N ASP A 100 -17.51 -5.03 -10.43
CA ASP A 100 -18.35 -6.15 -10.89
C ASP A 100 -17.51 -7.07 -11.77
N ARG A 101 -17.00 -8.15 -11.18
CA ARG A 101 -16.17 -9.15 -11.88
C ARG A 101 -16.92 -9.98 -12.91
N SER A 102 -18.25 -9.89 -12.95
CA SER A 102 -19.07 -10.55 -13.97
C SER A 102 -19.32 -9.67 -15.20
N SER A 103 -18.85 -8.43 -15.18
CA SER A 103 -19.04 -7.48 -16.28
C SER A 103 -18.13 -7.77 -17.48
N SER A 104 -18.57 -7.41 -18.68
CA SER A 104 -17.75 -7.46 -19.91
C SER A 104 -16.52 -6.55 -19.83
N ASP A 105 -16.62 -5.44 -19.08
CA ASP A 105 -15.52 -4.51 -18.90
C ASP A 105 -14.42 -5.14 -18.05
N TRP A 106 -14.80 -5.89 -17.00
CA TRP A 106 -13.82 -6.64 -16.22
C TRP A 106 -13.11 -7.71 -17.04
N GLU A 107 -13.86 -8.50 -17.84
CA GLU A 107 -13.29 -9.48 -18.75
C GLU A 107 -12.31 -8.83 -19.76
N THR A 108 -12.69 -7.66 -20.28
CA THR A 108 -11.83 -6.87 -21.17
C THR A 108 -10.54 -6.42 -20.48
N LEU A 109 -10.65 -5.85 -19.27
CA LEU A 109 -9.48 -5.42 -18.49
C LEU A 109 -8.56 -6.59 -18.18
N VAL A 110 -9.09 -7.72 -17.72
CA VAL A 110 -8.32 -8.94 -17.44
C VAL A 110 -7.53 -9.40 -18.68
N GLY A 111 -8.15 -9.29 -19.87
CA GLY A 111 -7.50 -9.61 -21.13
C GLY A 111 -6.39 -8.62 -21.55
N LEU A 112 -6.50 -7.35 -21.16
CA LEU A 112 -5.47 -6.33 -21.41
C LEU A 112 -4.26 -6.44 -20.46
N LEU A 113 -4.45 -7.09 -19.30
CA LEU A 113 -3.40 -7.36 -18.32
C LEU A 113 -2.69 -8.69 -18.65
N ASP A 114 -2.13 -8.78 -19.83
CA ASP A 114 -1.61 -10.00 -20.46
C ASP A 114 -0.11 -10.24 -20.23
N VAL A 115 0.60 -9.32 -19.57
CA VAL A 115 2.00 -9.50 -19.19
C VAL A 115 2.11 -10.64 -18.17
N GLU A 116 3.03 -11.57 -18.43
CA GLU A 116 3.30 -12.68 -17.52
C GLU A 116 4.13 -12.23 -16.31
N THR A 117 3.82 -12.80 -15.18
CA THR A 117 4.58 -12.65 -13.92
C THR A 117 4.65 -13.99 -13.20
N THR A 118 5.69 -14.17 -12.41
CA THR A 118 5.84 -15.34 -11.54
C THR A 118 5.61 -14.94 -10.10
N THR A 119 4.78 -15.67 -9.40
CA THR A 119 4.51 -15.46 -7.98
C THR A 119 4.57 -16.78 -7.23
N THR A 120 4.93 -16.71 -5.96
CA THR A 120 4.96 -17.86 -5.07
C THR A 120 3.59 -18.04 -4.41
N MET A 121 3.04 -19.23 -4.47
CA MET A 121 1.76 -19.58 -3.86
C MET A 121 1.95 -20.75 -2.89
N ASP A 122 1.29 -20.66 -1.74
CA ASP A 122 1.18 -21.78 -0.80
C ASP A 122 -0.15 -22.49 -1.03
N GLU A 123 -0.09 -23.69 -1.59
CA GLU A 123 -1.25 -24.57 -1.71
C GLU A 123 -1.00 -25.84 -0.87
N GLU A 124 -1.90 -26.11 0.08
CA GLU A 124 -1.86 -27.30 0.97
C GLU A 124 -0.53 -27.50 1.75
N GLY A 125 0.23 -26.41 2.00
CA GLY A 125 1.49 -26.43 2.74
C GLY A 125 2.72 -26.70 1.87
N GLU A 126 2.57 -26.74 0.56
CA GLU A 126 3.67 -26.74 -0.41
C GLU A 126 3.75 -25.38 -1.09
N THR A 127 4.96 -24.84 -1.19
CA THR A 127 5.24 -23.57 -1.86
C THR A 127 5.55 -23.84 -3.33
N GLU A 128 4.71 -23.33 -4.22
CA GLU A 128 4.86 -23.49 -5.67
C GLU A 128 5.08 -22.13 -6.35
N GLU A 129 6.00 -22.08 -7.32
CA GLU A 129 6.13 -20.93 -8.22
C GLU A 129 5.17 -21.10 -9.40
N VAL A 130 4.23 -20.14 -9.53
CA VAL A 130 3.25 -20.14 -10.61
C VAL A 130 3.51 -18.94 -11.51
N THR A 131 3.64 -19.20 -12.82
CA THR A 131 3.76 -18.16 -13.85
C THR A 131 2.44 -18.04 -14.62
N ASN A 132 1.87 -16.85 -14.63
CA ASN A 132 0.65 -16.53 -15.36
C ASN A 132 0.55 -15.02 -15.60
N THR A 133 -0.50 -14.54 -16.28
CA THR A 133 -0.71 -13.11 -16.52
C THR A 133 -1.16 -12.37 -15.24
N PHE A 134 -0.96 -11.04 -15.22
CA PHE A 134 -1.49 -10.19 -14.15
C PHE A 134 -3.02 -10.31 -14.05
N GLY A 135 -3.71 -10.34 -15.20
CA GLY A 135 -5.16 -10.54 -15.24
C GLY A 135 -5.60 -11.83 -14.58
N TYR A 136 -4.91 -12.94 -14.82
CA TYR A 136 -5.21 -14.23 -14.18
C TYR A 136 -5.10 -14.14 -12.64
N PHE A 137 -4.01 -13.56 -12.13
CA PHE A 137 -3.82 -13.47 -10.68
C PHE A 137 -4.83 -12.53 -10.01
N LEU A 138 -5.21 -11.44 -10.67
CA LEU A 138 -6.25 -10.54 -10.17
C LEU A 138 -7.63 -11.18 -10.17
N ASP A 139 -8.01 -11.84 -11.27
CA ASP A 139 -9.34 -12.41 -11.43
C ASP A 139 -9.50 -13.71 -10.63
N THR A 140 -8.61 -14.67 -10.83
CA THR A 140 -8.76 -16.03 -10.28
C THR A 140 -8.28 -16.13 -8.84
N LYS A 141 -7.23 -15.41 -8.46
CA LYS A 141 -6.61 -15.49 -7.12
C LYS A 141 -6.91 -14.27 -6.26
N GLY A 142 -7.36 -13.17 -6.83
CA GLY A 142 -7.70 -11.93 -6.11
C GLY A 142 -6.49 -11.25 -5.47
N PHE A 143 -5.30 -11.37 -6.07
CA PHE A 143 -4.06 -10.85 -5.52
C PHE A 143 -4.06 -9.33 -5.48
N THR A 144 -3.82 -8.78 -4.30
CA THR A 144 -3.64 -7.35 -4.02
C THR A 144 -2.55 -7.17 -2.97
N PRO A 145 -1.80 -6.05 -2.99
CA PRO A 145 -1.83 -4.98 -3.97
C PRO A 145 -1.22 -5.40 -5.31
N CYS A 146 -1.69 -4.78 -6.39
CA CYS A 146 -1.11 -4.87 -7.71
C CYS A 146 -0.77 -3.47 -8.20
N VAL A 147 0.46 -3.25 -8.67
CA VAL A 147 0.86 -2.01 -9.31
C VAL A 147 1.28 -2.30 -10.74
N ILE A 148 0.79 -1.50 -11.67
CA ILE A 148 0.98 -1.68 -13.11
C ILE A 148 1.39 -0.35 -13.73
N ILE A 149 2.32 -0.38 -14.67
CA ILE A 149 2.61 0.75 -15.57
C ILE A 149 1.98 0.45 -16.92
N ILE A 150 1.08 1.34 -17.34
CA ILE A 150 0.50 1.36 -18.67
C ILE A 150 1.17 2.51 -19.42
N SER A 151 1.73 2.24 -20.60
CA SER A 151 2.36 3.28 -21.44
C SER A 151 2.17 2.95 -22.92
N GLY A 152 1.78 3.96 -23.71
CA GLY A 152 1.54 3.78 -25.14
C GLY A 152 0.44 2.78 -25.46
N GLY A 153 -0.54 2.60 -24.57
CA GLY A 153 -1.65 1.66 -24.74
C GLY A 153 -1.34 0.21 -24.36
N GLU A 154 -0.21 -0.06 -23.74
CA GLU A 154 0.21 -1.42 -23.35
C GLU A 154 0.62 -1.46 -21.88
N GLN A 155 0.41 -2.60 -21.22
CA GLN A 155 1.04 -2.89 -19.94
C GLN A 155 2.52 -3.16 -20.16
N ILE A 156 3.40 -2.29 -19.67
CA ILE A 156 4.86 -2.44 -19.85
C ILE A 156 5.56 -3.03 -18.62
N ALA A 157 4.93 -2.97 -17.45
CA ALA A 157 5.46 -3.51 -16.21
C ALA A 157 4.38 -3.70 -15.15
N GLY A 158 4.71 -4.44 -14.10
CA GLY A 158 3.87 -4.58 -12.92
C GLY A 158 4.53 -5.41 -11.82
N PHE A 159 3.91 -5.41 -10.65
CA PHE A 159 4.24 -6.32 -9.58
C PHE A 159 3.06 -6.51 -8.62
N PHE A 160 3.09 -7.60 -7.86
CA PHE A 160 2.23 -7.85 -6.71
C PHE A 160 3.00 -7.68 -5.40
N GLY A 161 2.28 -7.35 -4.33
CA GLY A 161 2.84 -7.21 -2.99
C GLY A 161 3.39 -5.82 -2.69
N SER A 162 4.03 -5.67 -1.51
CA SER A 162 4.59 -4.41 -1.06
C SER A 162 6.05 -4.26 -1.49
N ARG A 163 6.49 -3.00 -1.59
CA ARG A 163 7.88 -2.62 -1.82
C ARG A 163 8.25 -1.47 -0.89
N SER A 164 9.50 -1.42 -0.44
CA SER A 164 10.03 -0.22 0.21
C SER A 164 10.05 0.95 -0.79
N LEU A 165 10.02 2.18 -0.27
CA LEU A 165 10.08 3.38 -1.12
C LEU A 165 11.26 3.33 -2.10
N THR A 166 12.48 3.04 -1.63
CA THR A 166 13.67 2.98 -2.48
C THR A 166 13.52 1.96 -3.61
N ASN A 167 13.06 0.74 -3.31
CA ASN A 167 12.86 -0.29 -4.32
C ASN A 167 11.75 0.09 -5.31
N PHE A 168 10.74 0.83 -4.85
CA PHE A 168 9.66 1.30 -5.70
C PHE A 168 10.11 2.44 -6.62
N GLU A 169 10.88 3.41 -6.10
CA GLU A 169 11.47 4.50 -6.90
C GLU A 169 12.44 3.97 -7.95
N ASP A 170 13.34 3.05 -7.55
CA ASP A 170 14.27 2.41 -8.49
C ASP A 170 13.53 1.66 -9.61
N TRP A 171 12.40 1.03 -9.26
CA TRP A 171 11.55 0.37 -10.24
C TRP A 171 10.88 1.36 -11.18
N LEU A 172 10.29 2.46 -10.69
CA LEU A 172 9.70 3.52 -11.53
C LEU A 172 10.72 4.16 -12.48
N ALA A 173 11.94 4.43 -11.97
CA ALA A 173 13.02 5.03 -12.76
C ALA A 173 13.42 4.18 -13.98
N ASN A 174 13.28 2.85 -13.94
CA ASN A 174 13.53 1.98 -15.09
C ASN A 174 12.55 2.24 -16.25
N TYR A 175 11.41 2.88 -15.99
CA TYR A 175 10.37 3.18 -16.97
C TYR A 175 10.22 4.70 -17.23
N GLY A 176 11.16 5.50 -16.70
CA GLY A 176 11.22 6.94 -16.94
C GLY A 176 10.19 7.76 -16.15
N ILE A 177 9.75 7.23 -15.01
CA ILE A 177 8.80 7.87 -14.09
C ILE A 177 9.52 8.35 -12.85
#